data_506c61a15c1b264bd514cb840d92151e
#
_entry.id   506c61a15c1b264bd514cb840d92151e
#
_cell.length_a   1.000
_cell.length_b   1.000
_cell.length_c   1.000
_cell.angle_alpha   90.00
_cell.angle_beta   90.00
_cell.angle_gamma   90.00
#
_symmetry.space_group_name_H-M   'P 1'
#
loop_
_entity.id
_entity.type
_entity.pdbx_description
1 polymer ?
#
loop_
_entity_poly.entity_id
_entity_poly.type
_entity_poly.pdbx_seq_one_letter_code
_entity_poly.pdbx_strand_id
1 'polypeptide(L)'
;MASKAWWAGAAIYQVYVRSFADGNGDGIGDLTGLRSRLPYLARLGVDAVWVTPWYPSPMADGGYDVADYRAIDPVFGTLAEAEKLIEEAHSVGIRVIIDVVPNHCSTEHAWFRAALAAGPGSPERARFVFRDGIGDGEQPPNGWESIFGGPAWTRVHDGQWYLHLFDPGQPDFDWHNPDVRAEFEDVLRFWLDRGVDGIRIDSAAVLIKDFGLAHPECYTDRDGIHEIYRGWRRVADAYPGDRALIGELWLPDHERFAAYLRPDELHTAFNFQFLSSAWDAAALRSCVDATLAAHAPVDANATWVLSNHDVTRHVTRYGRDDTTFAFGGKLFGAPTDLALGTRRARAAALLAMALPGGVYVYQGEELGLPEVETEIPNHLRQDPFYRRSGYTDPGRDGCRVPIPWAGTAPPFGFSPPDAAADPWLPQPPSWAAYTAAAEDGDPESMLTLYRTALRIRRSHPALGAGGIRWRPERAERAPAGSDAELAFDRDPGFACVANLSTRPIDLPPHEEVILASIPLEDGRLPVDAVVWLKT
;
A
#
# COMPACT_ATOMS: atom_id res chain seq x y z
N MET A 1 -8.18 2.31 -31.52
CA MET A 1 -7.37 1.77 -30.40
C MET A 1 -8.34 1.42 -29.30
N ALA A 2 -8.33 0.19 -28.76
CA ALA A 2 -9.10 -0.11 -27.57
C ALA A 2 -8.67 0.85 -26.47
N SER A 3 -9.62 1.42 -25.71
CA SER A 3 -9.32 2.26 -24.56
C SER A 3 -8.48 1.41 -23.59
N LYS A 4 -7.29 1.90 -23.22
CA LYS A 4 -6.50 1.20 -22.19
C LYS A 4 -7.29 1.25 -20.89
N ALA A 5 -7.33 0.13 -20.17
CA ALA A 5 -7.94 0.05 -18.85
C ALA A 5 -7.39 1.16 -17.95
N TRP A 6 -8.25 1.77 -17.15
CA TRP A 6 -7.90 2.97 -16.38
C TRP A 6 -6.73 2.76 -15.41
N TRP A 7 -6.61 1.56 -14.83
CA TRP A 7 -5.54 1.23 -13.87
C TRP A 7 -4.16 1.07 -14.51
N ALA A 8 -4.08 0.85 -15.82
CA ALA A 8 -2.83 0.54 -16.52
C ALA A 8 -1.73 1.60 -16.37
N GLY A 9 -2.11 2.83 -16.08
CA GLY A 9 -1.18 3.93 -15.86
C GLY A 9 -1.63 4.91 -14.78
N ALA A 10 -2.58 4.50 -13.94
CA ALA A 10 -3.18 5.36 -12.93
C ALA A 10 -2.21 5.76 -11.82
N ALA A 11 -2.43 6.95 -11.28
CA ALA A 11 -1.92 7.37 -9.99
C ALA A 11 -2.99 7.15 -8.93
N ILE A 12 -2.73 6.28 -7.97
CA ILE A 12 -3.68 5.86 -6.94
C ILE A 12 -3.20 6.37 -5.59
N TYR A 13 -4.05 7.09 -4.87
CA TYR A 13 -3.75 7.63 -3.56
C TYR A 13 -4.33 6.73 -2.47
N GLN A 14 -3.47 6.24 -1.58
CA GLN A 14 -3.90 5.43 -0.45
C GLN A 14 -4.31 6.30 0.72
N VAL A 15 -5.53 6.11 1.18
CA VAL A 15 -6.11 6.74 2.38
C VAL A 15 -6.19 5.71 3.51
N TYR A 16 -5.47 5.95 4.59
CA TYR A 16 -5.68 5.28 5.87
C TYR A 16 -6.75 6.05 6.63
N VAL A 17 -7.99 5.58 6.58
CA VAL A 17 -9.17 6.38 6.93
C VAL A 17 -9.09 6.99 8.32
N ARG A 18 -8.65 6.23 9.33
CA ARG A 18 -8.51 6.69 10.73
C ARG A 18 -7.61 7.91 10.91
N SER A 19 -6.68 8.15 9.98
CA SER A 19 -5.63 9.16 10.06
C SER A 19 -5.68 10.18 8.92
N PHE A 20 -6.75 10.19 8.13
CA PHE A 20 -6.83 11.11 7.00
C PHE A 20 -7.45 12.46 7.37
N ALA A 21 -8.68 12.47 7.84
CA ALA A 21 -9.34 13.69 8.34
C ALA A 21 -10.51 13.31 9.25
N ASP A 22 -10.58 13.94 10.40
CA ASP A 22 -11.65 13.79 11.37
C ASP A 22 -12.73 14.84 11.10
N GLY A 23 -13.92 14.39 10.70
CA GLY A 23 -15.03 15.26 10.35
C GLY A 23 -16.00 15.53 11.51
N ASN A 24 -16.00 14.67 12.53
CA ASN A 24 -16.94 14.72 13.65
C ASN A 24 -16.32 15.19 14.96
N GLY A 25 -14.98 15.29 15.06
CA GLY A 25 -14.25 15.81 16.21
C GLY A 25 -14.03 14.78 17.32
N ASP A 26 -14.07 13.48 17.02
CA ASP A 26 -13.81 12.42 18.00
C ASP A 26 -12.34 11.96 18.04
N GLY A 27 -11.47 12.57 17.25
CA GLY A 27 -10.04 12.27 17.17
C GLY A 27 -9.69 11.14 16.19
N ILE A 28 -10.67 10.60 15.48
CA ILE A 28 -10.51 9.53 14.49
C ILE A 28 -10.99 10.03 13.13
N GLY A 29 -10.20 9.81 12.08
CA GLY A 29 -10.62 10.14 10.73
C GLY A 29 -11.84 9.33 10.29
N ASP A 30 -12.71 9.93 9.51
CA ASP A 30 -14.00 9.39 9.10
C ASP A 30 -14.36 9.69 7.63
N LEU A 31 -15.49 9.15 7.16
CA LEU A 31 -15.96 9.37 5.79
C LEU A 31 -16.35 10.82 5.51
N THR A 32 -16.84 11.55 6.51
CA THR A 32 -17.17 12.98 6.37
C THR A 32 -15.89 13.80 6.18
N GLY A 33 -14.86 13.52 6.99
CA GLY A 33 -13.53 14.11 6.83
C GLY A 33 -12.91 13.79 5.48
N LEU A 34 -12.92 12.52 5.05
CA LEU A 34 -12.42 12.11 3.74
C LEU A 34 -13.14 12.84 2.60
N ARG A 35 -14.46 12.90 2.62
CA ARG A 35 -15.27 13.62 1.61
C ARG A 35 -14.89 15.09 1.53
N SER A 36 -14.62 15.74 2.67
CA SER A 36 -14.20 17.15 2.73
C SER A 36 -12.86 17.39 2.01
N ARG A 37 -12.04 16.36 1.83
CA ARG A 37 -10.71 16.40 1.20
C ARG A 37 -10.68 15.91 -0.25
N LEU A 38 -11.80 15.46 -0.83
CA LEU A 38 -11.88 15.11 -2.26
C LEU A 38 -11.40 16.24 -3.20
N PRO A 39 -11.72 17.53 -2.95
CA PRO A 39 -11.19 18.62 -3.76
C PRO A 39 -9.65 18.75 -3.69
N TYR A 40 -9.02 18.41 -2.56
CA TYR A 40 -7.56 18.37 -2.44
C TYR A 40 -6.98 17.25 -3.31
N LEU A 41 -7.53 16.05 -3.24
CA LEU A 41 -7.10 14.89 -4.03
C LEU A 41 -7.27 15.14 -5.54
N ALA A 42 -8.38 15.77 -5.94
CA ALA A 42 -8.58 16.17 -7.33
C ALA A 42 -7.52 17.19 -7.80
N ARG A 43 -7.14 18.18 -6.96
CA ARG A 43 -6.07 19.14 -7.27
C ARG A 43 -4.69 18.49 -7.25
N LEU A 44 -4.47 17.48 -6.40
CA LEU A 44 -3.24 16.69 -6.40
C LEU A 44 -3.06 15.97 -7.75
N GLY A 45 -4.15 15.56 -8.38
CA GLY A 45 -4.14 14.99 -9.72
C GLY A 45 -4.12 13.47 -9.74
N VAL A 46 -4.60 12.80 -8.69
CA VAL A 46 -4.74 11.35 -8.63
C VAL A 46 -5.95 10.86 -9.41
N ASP A 47 -5.90 9.62 -9.91
CA ASP A 47 -6.96 9.02 -10.74
C ASP A 47 -7.92 8.19 -9.90
N ALA A 48 -7.46 7.69 -8.76
CA ALA A 48 -8.26 6.90 -7.84
C ALA A 48 -7.79 7.09 -6.39
N VAL A 49 -8.68 6.81 -5.45
CA VAL A 49 -8.37 6.64 -4.03
C VAL A 49 -8.54 5.17 -3.66
N TRP A 50 -7.59 4.63 -2.90
CA TRP A 50 -7.73 3.37 -2.21
C TRP A 50 -7.94 3.66 -0.72
N VAL A 51 -9.09 3.24 -0.19
CA VAL A 51 -9.48 3.40 1.21
C VAL A 51 -9.20 2.10 1.95
N THR A 52 -8.42 2.16 3.05
CA THR A 52 -8.18 1.01 3.94
C THR A 52 -9.48 0.54 4.58
N PRO A 53 -9.54 -0.66 5.21
CA PRO A 53 -10.79 -1.22 5.70
C PRO A 53 -11.58 -0.23 6.58
N TRP A 54 -12.83 -0.03 6.22
CA TRP A 54 -13.79 0.84 6.89
C TRP A 54 -14.94 0.07 7.55
N TYR A 55 -14.78 -1.24 7.64
CA TYR A 55 -15.76 -2.19 8.16
C TYR A 55 -15.83 -2.18 9.68
N PRO A 56 -16.94 -2.63 10.31
CA PRO A 56 -16.96 -2.90 11.74
C PRO A 56 -15.81 -3.81 12.16
N SER A 57 -15.04 -3.36 13.14
CA SER A 57 -13.85 -4.05 13.61
C SER A 57 -13.58 -3.75 15.08
N PRO A 58 -13.20 -4.73 15.91
CA PRO A 58 -12.65 -4.48 17.25
C PRO A 58 -11.28 -3.80 17.25
N MET A 59 -10.69 -3.53 16.07
CA MET A 59 -9.40 -2.86 15.90
C MET A 59 -8.21 -3.65 16.49
N ALA A 60 -8.26 -4.97 16.44
CA ALA A 60 -7.13 -5.81 16.83
C ALA A 60 -5.93 -5.58 15.91
N ASP A 61 -6.19 -5.28 14.63
CA ASP A 61 -5.20 -4.97 13.60
C ASP A 61 -5.64 -3.77 12.73
N GLY A 62 -5.98 -2.66 13.38
CA GLY A 62 -6.23 -1.39 12.69
C GLY A 62 -7.35 -1.38 11.64
N GLY A 63 -8.33 -2.29 11.78
CA GLY A 63 -9.45 -2.46 10.85
C GLY A 63 -9.37 -3.71 9.96
N TYR A 64 -8.23 -4.40 9.93
CA TYR A 64 -8.06 -5.63 9.15
C TYR A 64 -8.67 -6.87 9.82
N ASP A 65 -9.16 -6.78 11.05
CA ASP A 65 -9.97 -7.77 11.75
C ASP A 65 -11.46 -7.47 11.52
N VAL A 66 -11.98 -7.83 10.33
CA VAL A 66 -13.32 -7.45 9.84
C VAL A 66 -14.42 -8.26 10.50
N ALA A 67 -15.39 -7.59 11.13
CA ALA A 67 -16.55 -8.23 11.76
C ALA A 67 -17.79 -8.33 10.83
N ASP A 68 -17.90 -7.44 9.83
CA ASP A 68 -18.96 -7.47 8.81
C ASP A 68 -18.47 -6.78 7.53
N TYR A 69 -18.34 -7.53 6.43
CA TYR A 69 -17.86 -7.03 5.14
C TYR A 69 -18.86 -6.16 4.37
N ARG A 70 -20.11 -6.04 4.83
CA ARG A 70 -21.20 -5.32 4.16
C ARG A 70 -21.71 -4.11 4.94
N ALA A 71 -21.06 -3.78 6.05
CA ALA A 71 -21.38 -2.62 6.88
C ALA A 71 -20.19 -1.65 6.96
N ILE A 72 -20.46 -0.44 7.37
CA ILE A 72 -19.43 0.56 7.74
C ILE A 72 -19.35 0.61 9.26
N ASP A 73 -18.14 0.68 9.82
CA ASP A 73 -17.96 0.89 11.26
C ASP A 73 -18.59 2.24 11.66
N PRO A 74 -19.43 2.27 12.71
CA PRO A 74 -20.03 3.51 13.19
C PRO A 74 -19.02 4.63 13.51
N VAL A 75 -17.77 4.30 13.82
CA VAL A 75 -16.70 5.29 14.03
C VAL A 75 -16.33 6.01 12.73
N PHE A 76 -16.49 5.38 11.58
CA PHE A 76 -16.21 5.97 10.27
C PHE A 76 -17.46 6.58 9.61
N GLY A 77 -18.64 6.15 10.03
CA GLY A 77 -19.89 6.63 9.47
C GLY A 77 -20.90 5.52 9.15
N THR A 78 -21.64 5.70 8.07
CA THR A 78 -22.72 4.81 7.65
C THR A 78 -22.54 4.32 6.20
N LEU A 79 -23.24 3.25 5.83
CA LEU A 79 -23.26 2.76 4.45
C LEU A 79 -23.70 3.85 3.44
N ALA A 80 -24.70 4.66 3.82
CA ALA A 80 -25.16 5.77 2.98
C ALA A 80 -24.07 6.85 2.78
N GLU A 81 -23.22 7.08 3.77
CA GLU A 81 -22.08 8.00 3.64
C GLU A 81 -20.97 7.41 2.77
N ALA A 82 -20.74 6.09 2.81
CA ALA A 82 -19.84 5.43 1.88
C ALA A 82 -20.35 5.51 0.43
N GLU A 83 -21.63 5.26 0.18
CA GLU A 83 -22.27 5.44 -1.13
C GLU A 83 -22.13 6.88 -1.62
N LYS A 84 -22.34 7.86 -0.74
CA LYS A 84 -22.17 9.28 -1.05
C LYS A 84 -20.71 9.64 -1.33
N LEU A 85 -19.74 9.06 -0.61
CA LEU A 85 -18.30 9.23 -0.91
C LEU A 85 -17.99 8.76 -2.34
N ILE A 86 -18.50 7.58 -2.74
CA ILE A 86 -18.28 7.03 -4.09
C ILE A 86 -18.87 8.00 -5.15
N GLU A 87 -20.09 8.46 -4.96
CA GLU A 87 -20.74 9.41 -5.87
C GLU A 87 -19.97 10.73 -5.97
N GLU A 88 -19.59 11.32 -4.84
CA GLU A 88 -18.84 12.59 -4.80
C GLU A 88 -17.44 12.45 -5.41
N ALA A 89 -16.72 11.33 -5.17
CA ALA A 89 -15.44 11.04 -5.79
C ALA A 89 -15.57 10.96 -7.32
N HIS A 90 -16.58 10.24 -7.82
CA HIS A 90 -16.88 10.17 -9.25
C HIS A 90 -17.20 11.55 -9.85
N SER A 91 -17.92 12.40 -9.13
CA SER A 91 -18.28 13.75 -9.59
C SER A 91 -17.05 14.66 -9.83
N VAL A 92 -15.93 14.38 -9.14
CA VAL A 92 -14.66 15.09 -9.32
C VAL A 92 -13.63 14.29 -10.15
N GLY A 93 -14.06 13.18 -10.76
CA GLY A 93 -13.26 12.36 -11.66
C GLY A 93 -12.28 11.40 -10.95
N ILE A 94 -12.52 11.10 -9.68
CA ILE A 94 -11.72 10.16 -8.87
C ILE A 94 -12.48 8.84 -8.73
N ARG A 95 -11.81 7.72 -9.00
CA ARG A 95 -12.33 6.36 -8.78
C ARG A 95 -12.11 5.94 -7.34
N VAL A 96 -12.90 4.96 -6.88
CA VAL A 96 -12.83 4.45 -5.51
C VAL A 96 -12.44 2.97 -5.52
N ILE A 97 -11.36 2.65 -4.80
CA ILE A 97 -10.88 1.30 -4.52
C ILE A 97 -11.09 1.06 -3.03
N ILE A 98 -11.73 -0.06 -2.70
CA ILE A 98 -11.89 -0.50 -1.32
C ILE A 98 -10.98 -1.69 -1.00
N ASP A 99 -10.75 -1.91 0.28
CA ASP A 99 -10.00 -3.07 0.77
C ASP A 99 -10.96 -4.25 1.05
N VAL A 100 -10.58 -5.46 0.69
CA VAL A 100 -11.23 -6.70 1.11
C VAL A 100 -10.19 -7.60 1.73
N VAL A 101 -10.48 -8.11 2.93
CA VAL A 101 -9.58 -8.96 3.74
C VAL A 101 -10.06 -10.41 3.68
N PRO A 102 -9.59 -11.23 2.72
CA PRO A 102 -10.19 -12.55 2.52
C PRO A 102 -9.53 -13.66 3.30
N ASN A 103 -8.30 -13.49 3.82
CA ASN A 103 -7.61 -14.56 4.52
C ASN A 103 -8.29 -14.93 5.85
N HIS A 104 -8.79 -13.93 6.56
CA HIS A 104 -9.34 -14.05 7.91
C HIS A 104 -10.49 -13.06 8.13
N CYS A 105 -11.18 -13.22 9.25
CA CYS A 105 -12.11 -12.20 9.74
C CYS A 105 -11.85 -11.91 11.23
N SER A 106 -12.67 -11.07 11.84
CA SER A 106 -12.64 -10.88 13.29
C SER A 106 -13.23 -12.08 14.04
N THR A 107 -12.77 -12.31 15.28
CA THR A 107 -13.47 -13.18 16.23
C THR A 107 -14.91 -12.72 16.52
N GLU A 108 -15.21 -11.44 16.23
CA GLU A 108 -16.55 -10.85 16.36
C GLU A 108 -17.46 -11.13 15.16
N HIS A 109 -16.91 -11.66 14.05
CA HIS A 109 -17.69 -12.00 12.86
C HIS A 109 -18.76 -13.04 13.15
N ALA A 110 -19.97 -12.84 12.60
CA ALA A 110 -21.12 -13.71 12.86
C ALA A 110 -20.83 -15.21 12.56
N TRP A 111 -20.08 -15.48 11.50
CA TRP A 111 -19.70 -16.86 11.15
C TRP A 111 -18.74 -17.49 12.15
N PHE A 112 -17.78 -16.75 12.70
CA PHE A 112 -16.86 -17.32 13.69
C PHE A 112 -17.58 -17.59 15.01
N ARG A 113 -18.45 -16.69 15.45
CA ARG A 113 -19.31 -16.91 16.62
C ARG A 113 -20.22 -18.14 16.44
N ALA A 114 -20.82 -18.31 15.25
CA ALA A 114 -21.61 -19.49 14.93
C ALA A 114 -20.75 -20.77 14.93
N ALA A 115 -19.53 -20.72 14.39
CA ALA A 115 -18.57 -21.83 14.40
C ALA A 115 -18.19 -22.25 15.83
N LEU A 116 -17.99 -21.31 16.75
CA LEU A 116 -17.75 -21.62 18.16
C LEU A 116 -18.97 -22.24 18.84
N ALA A 117 -20.17 -21.74 18.57
CA ALA A 117 -21.41 -22.23 19.18
C ALA A 117 -21.81 -23.61 18.67
N ALA A 118 -21.62 -23.92 17.37
CA ALA A 118 -22.01 -25.19 16.76
C ALA A 118 -21.03 -26.33 17.07
N GLY A 119 -19.75 -26.03 17.32
CA GLY A 119 -18.76 -27.01 17.76
C GLY A 119 -18.18 -27.89 16.63
N PRO A 120 -17.32 -28.85 17.01
CA PRO A 120 -16.61 -29.73 16.08
C PRO A 120 -17.51 -30.50 15.12
N GLY A 121 -17.10 -30.58 13.84
CA GLY A 121 -17.81 -31.32 12.79
C GLY A 121 -19.02 -30.61 12.20
N SER A 122 -19.38 -29.42 12.67
CA SER A 122 -20.49 -28.64 12.10
C SER A 122 -20.10 -27.95 10.78
N PRO A 123 -21.06 -27.67 9.89
CA PRO A 123 -20.83 -26.87 8.68
C PRO A 123 -20.29 -25.46 8.98
N GLU A 124 -20.76 -24.85 10.07
CA GLU A 124 -20.30 -23.52 10.53
C GLU A 124 -18.80 -23.55 10.88
N ARG A 125 -18.36 -24.61 11.61
CA ARG A 125 -16.96 -24.83 11.98
C ARG A 125 -16.07 -25.06 10.75
N ALA A 126 -16.59 -25.76 9.75
CA ALA A 126 -15.86 -26.07 8.53
C ALA A 126 -15.52 -24.87 7.65
N ARG A 127 -16.06 -23.69 7.93
CA ARG A 127 -15.70 -22.42 7.25
C ARG A 127 -14.35 -21.84 7.70
N PHE A 128 -13.81 -22.37 8.79
CA PHE A 128 -12.55 -21.91 9.38
C PHE A 128 -11.55 -23.05 9.53
N VAL A 129 -10.28 -22.72 9.63
CA VAL A 129 -9.24 -23.72 9.85
C VAL A 129 -9.19 -24.12 11.32
N PHE A 130 -9.88 -25.21 11.68
CA PHE A 130 -9.81 -25.83 13.00
C PHE A 130 -9.11 -27.17 12.95
N ARG A 131 -8.35 -27.50 13.99
CA ARG A 131 -7.68 -28.80 14.14
C ARG A 131 -7.68 -29.25 15.61
N ASP A 132 -7.60 -30.54 15.81
CA ASP A 132 -7.37 -31.12 17.13
C ASP A 132 -5.91 -30.87 17.55
N GLY A 133 -5.69 -30.65 18.84
CA GLY A 133 -4.35 -30.56 19.39
C GLY A 133 -3.63 -31.89 19.40
N ILE A 134 -2.30 -31.88 19.57
CA ILE A 134 -1.51 -33.13 19.71
C ILE A 134 -1.45 -33.60 21.16
N GLY A 135 -1.07 -34.89 21.33
CA GLY A 135 -1.01 -35.54 22.65
C GLY A 135 -2.41 -35.67 23.25
N ASP A 136 -2.64 -35.08 24.40
CA ASP A 136 -3.91 -35.00 25.11
C ASP A 136 -4.81 -33.82 24.68
N GLY A 137 -4.42 -33.14 23.59
CA GLY A 137 -5.10 -31.94 23.06
C GLY A 137 -4.65 -30.62 23.67
N GLU A 138 -3.72 -30.67 24.62
CA GLU A 138 -3.22 -29.46 25.31
C GLU A 138 -2.15 -28.70 24.52
N GLN A 139 -1.58 -29.30 23.46
CA GLN A 139 -0.61 -28.67 22.60
C GLN A 139 -1.21 -28.33 21.24
N PRO A 140 -0.75 -27.24 20.57
CA PRO A 140 -1.25 -26.87 19.25
C PRO A 140 -1.00 -27.98 18.22
N PRO A 141 -1.76 -27.99 17.11
CA PRO A 141 -1.65 -29.01 16.04
C PRO A 141 -0.25 -29.13 15.44
N ASN A 142 0.48 -28.00 15.39
CA ASN A 142 1.86 -27.92 14.90
C ASN A 142 2.55 -26.67 15.46
N GLY A 143 3.83 -26.49 15.10
CA GLY A 143 4.63 -25.34 15.54
C GLY A 143 4.55 -24.13 14.61
N TRP A 144 3.46 -23.88 13.89
CA TRP A 144 3.36 -22.71 13.04
C TRP A 144 3.35 -21.43 13.87
N GLU A 145 4.01 -20.40 13.33
CA GLU A 145 4.12 -19.10 13.94
C GLU A 145 3.26 -18.07 13.19
N SER A 146 2.71 -17.13 13.93
CA SER A 146 2.01 -15.98 13.39
C SER A 146 2.99 -15.00 12.71
N ILE A 147 2.54 -14.37 11.65
CA ILE A 147 3.28 -13.27 10.96
C ILE A 147 3.60 -12.13 11.94
N PHE A 148 2.74 -11.89 12.93
CA PHE A 148 3.00 -10.91 14.00
C PHE A 148 3.85 -11.46 15.16
N GLY A 149 4.35 -12.70 15.03
CA GLY A 149 5.16 -13.37 16.04
C GLY A 149 4.35 -14.23 17.02
N GLY A 150 5.00 -15.18 17.67
CA GLY A 150 4.38 -16.14 18.57
C GLY A 150 3.53 -17.22 17.86
N PRO A 151 2.84 -18.11 18.60
CA PRO A 151 2.07 -19.21 18.01
C PRO A 151 0.96 -18.72 17.08
N ALA A 152 0.71 -19.48 15.98
CA ALA A 152 -0.38 -19.24 15.05
C ALA A 152 -1.69 -19.97 15.41
N TRP A 153 -1.77 -20.58 16.57
CA TRP A 153 -2.90 -21.38 17.01
C TRP A 153 -3.44 -20.91 18.36
N THR A 154 -4.75 -20.80 18.47
CA THR A 154 -5.44 -20.52 19.73
C THR A 154 -6.45 -21.62 20.04
N ARG A 155 -6.39 -22.15 21.28
CA ARG A 155 -7.29 -23.20 21.76
C ARG A 155 -8.65 -22.61 22.13
N VAL A 156 -9.73 -23.29 21.74
CA VAL A 156 -11.09 -22.95 22.13
C VAL A 156 -11.61 -23.88 23.25
N HIS A 157 -12.76 -23.53 23.83
CA HIS A 157 -13.31 -24.18 25.02
C HIS A 157 -13.62 -25.67 24.86
N ASP A 158 -13.88 -26.14 23.63
CA ASP A 158 -14.17 -27.55 23.32
C ASP A 158 -12.91 -28.40 23.05
N GLY A 159 -11.72 -27.79 23.14
CA GLY A 159 -10.43 -28.47 23.03
C GLY A 159 -9.80 -28.40 21.63
N GLN A 160 -10.54 -27.97 20.60
CA GLN A 160 -9.93 -27.71 19.30
C GLN A 160 -9.13 -26.41 19.29
N TRP A 161 -8.34 -26.24 18.23
CA TRP A 161 -7.51 -25.06 17.98
C TRP A 161 -7.87 -24.45 16.64
N TYR A 162 -8.03 -23.11 16.59
CA TYR A 162 -8.17 -22.42 15.31
C TYR A 162 -6.85 -21.77 14.90
N LEU A 163 -6.62 -21.74 13.58
CA LEU A 163 -5.48 -21.05 12.97
C LEU A 163 -5.75 -19.57 12.90
N HIS A 164 -4.72 -18.78 13.18
CA HIS A 164 -4.63 -17.35 12.89
C HIS A 164 -3.21 -17.02 12.42
N LEU A 165 -3.03 -16.84 11.12
CA LEU A 165 -1.70 -16.44 10.59
C LEU A 165 -1.27 -15.05 11.05
N PHE A 166 -2.23 -14.23 11.52
CA PHE A 166 -2.03 -12.91 12.06
C PHE A 166 -2.36 -12.86 13.56
N ASP A 167 -3.17 -11.91 14.02
CA ASP A 167 -3.52 -11.80 15.44
C ASP A 167 -4.50 -12.91 15.88
N PRO A 168 -4.49 -13.36 17.15
CA PRO A 168 -5.52 -14.26 17.67
C PRO A 168 -6.96 -13.77 17.46
N GLY A 169 -7.16 -12.47 17.33
CA GLY A 169 -8.44 -11.87 16.95
C GLY A 169 -8.84 -12.06 15.48
N GLN A 170 -7.99 -12.73 14.67
CA GLN A 170 -8.15 -12.86 13.21
C GLN A 170 -8.15 -14.34 12.76
N PRO A 171 -9.22 -15.13 13.07
CA PRO A 171 -9.32 -16.53 12.67
C PRO A 171 -9.33 -16.69 11.14
N ASP A 172 -8.50 -17.61 10.63
CA ASP A 172 -8.34 -17.88 9.20
C ASP A 172 -9.50 -18.67 8.63
N PHE A 173 -10.04 -18.23 7.50
CA PHE A 173 -11.01 -18.99 6.72
C PHE A 173 -10.39 -20.24 6.08
N ASP A 174 -11.19 -21.29 5.91
CA ASP A 174 -10.83 -22.43 5.08
C ASP A 174 -11.32 -22.25 3.64
N TRP A 175 -10.43 -21.82 2.75
CA TRP A 175 -10.72 -21.57 1.34
C TRP A 175 -10.95 -22.83 0.49
N HIS A 176 -10.81 -24.02 1.06
CA HIS A 176 -11.31 -25.26 0.45
C HIS A 176 -12.85 -25.35 0.58
N ASN A 177 -13.43 -24.64 1.51
CA ASN A 177 -14.88 -24.62 1.74
C ASN A 177 -15.60 -23.79 0.66
N PRO A 178 -16.59 -24.37 -0.07
CA PRO A 178 -17.32 -23.66 -1.11
C PRO A 178 -18.18 -22.50 -0.58
N ASP A 179 -18.66 -22.56 0.66
CA ASP A 179 -19.43 -21.47 1.27
C ASP A 179 -18.56 -20.20 1.42
N VAL A 180 -17.27 -20.36 1.78
CA VAL A 180 -16.34 -19.24 1.89
C VAL A 180 -16.11 -18.60 0.51
N ARG A 181 -15.92 -19.43 -0.52
CA ARG A 181 -15.74 -18.93 -1.90
C ARG A 181 -16.97 -18.15 -2.39
N ALA A 182 -18.17 -18.70 -2.18
CA ALA A 182 -19.42 -18.06 -2.58
C ALA A 182 -19.67 -16.74 -1.83
N GLU A 183 -19.39 -16.72 -0.52
CA GLU A 183 -19.55 -15.53 0.32
C GLU A 183 -18.68 -14.37 -0.17
N PHE A 184 -17.41 -14.63 -0.46
CA PHE A 184 -16.54 -13.55 -0.93
C PHE A 184 -16.89 -13.08 -2.35
N GLU A 185 -17.39 -13.95 -3.23
CA GLU A 185 -17.96 -13.48 -4.50
C GLU A 185 -19.17 -12.55 -4.27
N ASP A 186 -20.01 -12.84 -3.27
CA ASP A 186 -21.15 -11.97 -2.93
C ASP A 186 -20.72 -10.68 -2.22
N VAL A 187 -19.64 -10.69 -1.44
CA VAL A 187 -19.01 -9.46 -0.91
C VAL A 187 -18.52 -8.57 -2.06
N LEU A 188 -17.86 -9.15 -3.07
CA LEU A 188 -17.44 -8.39 -4.24
C LEU A 188 -18.63 -7.75 -4.97
N ARG A 189 -19.69 -8.55 -5.24
CA ARG A 189 -20.92 -8.05 -5.89
C ARG A 189 -21.56 -6.92 -5.09
N PHE A 190 -21.64 -7.07 -3.76
CA PHE A 190 -22.22 -6.05 -2.87
C PHE A 190 -21.57 -4.67 -3.07
N TRP A 191 -20.25 -4.60 -3.16
CA TRP A 191 -19.53 -3.34 -3.33
C TRP A 191 -19.50 -2.85 -4.78
N LEU A 192 -19.39 -3.76 -5.74
CA LEU A 192 -19.44 -3.42 -7.16
C LEU A 192 -20.83 -2.87 -7.57
N ASP A 193 -21.92 -3.40 -6.99
CA ASP A 193 -23.27 -2.87 -7.17
C ASP A 193 -23.42 -1.43 -6.66
N ARG A 194 -22.59 -1.02 -5.69
CA ARG A 194 -22.54 0.35 -5.14
C ARG A 194 -21.60 1.29 -5.89
N GLY A 195 -21.03 0.83 -7.00
CA GLY A 195 -20.22 1.67 -7.87
C GLY A 195 -18.74 1.72 -7.55
N VAL A 196 -18.23 0.88 -6.66
CA VAL A 196 -16.79 0.75 -6.41
C VAL A 196 -16.07 0.34 -7.70
N ASP A 197 -14.95 1.03 -8.03
CA ASP A 197 -14.21 0.84 -9.27
C ASP A 197 -13.11 -0.21 -9.17
N GLY A 198 -12.68 -0.51 -7.95
CA GLY A 198 -11.64 -1.51 -7.73
C GLY A 198 -11.67 -2.08 -6.31
N ILE A 199 -11.04 -3.24 -6.18
CA ILE A 199 -10.93 -3.95 -4.91
C ILE A 199 -9.46 -4.30 -4.70
N ARG A 200 -8.88 -3.79 -3.61
CA ARG A 200 -7.59 -4.23 -3.11
C ARG A 200 -7.80 -5.47 -2.25
N ILE A 201 -7.03 -6.48 -2.51
CA ILE A 201 -7.13 -7.79 -1.87
C ILE A 201 -5.97 -7.91 -0.90
N ASP A 202 -6.31 -7.88 0.38
CA ASP A 202 -5.37 -8.06 1.47
C ASP A 202 -4.77 -9.45 1.47
N SER A 203 -3.48 -9.54 1.80
CA SER A 203 -2.77 -10.82 2.00
C SER A 203 -3.04 -11.84 0.90
N ALA A 204 -3.03 -11.40 -0.36
CA ALA A 204 -3.56 -12.13 -1.50
C ALA A 204 -2.83 -13.44 -1.82
N ALA A 205 -1.65 -13.70 -1.26
CA ALA A 205 -0.88 -14.92 -1.52
C ALA A 205 -1.06 -16.02 -0.45
N VAL A 206 -1.90 -15.81 0.61
CA VAL A 206 -1.90 -16.72 1.77
C VAL A 206 -3.24 -17.40 2.04
N LEU A 207 -4.19 -17.38 1.10
CA LEU A 207 -5.55 -17.91 1.32
C LEU A 207 -5.57 -19.44 1.49
N ILE A 208 -4.80 -20.19 0.73
CA ILE A 208 -4.76 -21.65 0.74
C ILE A 208 -3.69 -22.17 1.70
N LYS A 209 -4.07 -23.09 2.58
CA LYS A 209 -3.18 -23.75 3.56
C LYS A 209 -2.96 -25.20 3.16
N ASP A 210 -1.69 -25.63 3.12
CA ASP A 210 -1.29 -27.02 2.87
C ASP A 210 -0.53 -27.56 4.09
N PHE A 211 -1.20 -28.36 4.89
CA PHE A 211 -0.65 -28.94 6.11
C PHE A 211 0.41 -30.02 5.87
N GLY A 212 0.63 -30.42 4.63
CA GLY A 212 1.70 -31.36 4.24
C GLY A 212 3.08 -30.70 4.07
N LEU A 213 3.14 -29.37 4.07
CA LEU A 213 4.36 -28.61 3.83
C LEU A 213 4.89 -27.96 5.11
N ALA A 214 6.19 -27.60 5.08
CA ALA A 214 6.83 -26.86 6.16
C ALA A 214 6.41 -25.37 6.16
N HIS A 215 6.49 -24.74 7.32
CA HIS A 215 6.32 -23.29 7.47
C HIS A 215 7.55 -22.54 6.92
N PRO A 216 7.41 -21.40 6.19
CA PRO A 216 6.14 -20.71 5.78
C PRO A 216 5.55 -21.22 4.44
N GLU A 217 6.15 -22.16 3.76
CA GLU A 217 5.71 -22.66 2.46
C GLU A 217 4.29 -23.25 2.48
N CYS A 218 3.85 -23.71 3.65
CA CYS A 218 2.54 -24.33 3.85
C CYS A 218 1.34 -23.42 3.57
N TYR A 219 1.50 -22.11 3.57
CA TYR A 219 0.42 -21.16 3.30
C TYR A 219 0.76 -20.07 2.27
N THR A 220 2.01 -19.95 1.84
CA THR A 220 2.41 -18.89 0.90
C THR A 220 2.35 -19.42 -0.53
N ASP A 221 1.64 -18.71 -1.42
CA ASP A 221 1.65 -18.92 -2.87
C ASP A 221 1.31 -20.35 -3.29
N ARG A 222 0.17 -20.87 -2.81
CA ARG A 222 -0.32 -22.20 -3.20
C ARG A 222 -1.13 -22.14 -4.50
N ASP A 223 -0.90 -23.07 -5.42
CA ASP A 223 -1.51 -23.07 -6.76
C ASP A 223 -3.04 -23.05 -6.75
N GLY A 224 -3.68 -23.60 -5.71
CA GLY A 224 -5.14 -23.56 -5.55
C GLY A 224 -5.75 -22.17 -5.45
N ILE A 225 -4.92 -21.16 -5.16
CA ILE A 225 -5.38 -19.78 -5.01
C ILE A 225 -5.78 -19.13 -6.35
N HIS A 226 -5.13 -19.53 -7.44
CA HIS A 226 -5.37 -19.00 -8.77
C HIS A 226 -6.81 -19.23 -9.25
N GLU A 227 -7.45 -20.34 -8.87
CA GLU A 227 -8.85 -20.61 -9.22
C GLU A 227 -9.80 -19.66 -8.49
N ILE A 228 -9.47 -19.26 -7.27
CA ILE A 228 -10.24 -18.28 -6.51
C ILE A 228 -10.24 -16.95 -7.28
N TYR A 229 -9.06 -16.48 -7.70
CA TYR A 229 -8.96 -15.22 -8.45
C TYR A 229 -9.59 -15.27 -9.84
N ARG A 230 -9.58 -16.41 -10.51
CA ARG A 230 -10.38 -16.58 -11.74
C ARG A 230 -11.88 -16.48 -11.47
N GLY A 231 -12.34 -16.99 -10.33
CA GLY A 231 -13.73 -16.78 -9.86
C GLY A 231 -14.06 -15.31 -9.69
N TRP A 232 -13.21 -14.59 -8.97
CA TRP A 232 -13.38 -13.16 -8.70
C TRP A 232 -13.26 -12.31 -9.97
N ARG A 233 -12.35 -12.69 -10.88
CA ARG A 233 -12.23 -12.04 -12.17
C ARG A 233 -13.53 -12.14 -12.97
N ARG A 234 -14.16 -13.31 -13.02
CA ARG A 234 -15.47 -13.48 -13.67
C ARG A 234 -16.54 -12.59 -13.04
N VAL A 235 -16.51 -12.40 -11.72
CA VAL A 235 -17.41 -11.45 -11.05
C VAL A 235 -17.14 -10.03 -11.52
N ALA A 236 -15.89 -9.57 -11.48
CA ALA A 236 -15.51 -8.21 -11.89
C ALA A 236 -15.86 -7.93 -13.36
N ASP A 237 -15.58 -8.88 -14.26
CA ASP A 237 -15.83 -8.75 -15.71
C ASP A 237 -17.33 -8.75 -16.07
N ALA A 238 -18.21 -9.17 -15.15
CA ALA A 238 -19.66 -9.12 -15.36
C ALA A 238 -20.25 -7.70 -15.19
N TYR A 239 -19.47 -6.77 -14.64
CA TYR A 239 -19.92 -5.39 -14.41
C TYR A 239 -19.57 -4.48 -15.60
N PRO A 240 -20.42 -3.49 -15.90
CA PRO A 240 -20.10 -2.50 -16.92
C PRO A 240 -18.95 -1.59 -16.48
N GLY A 241 -18.12 -1.21 -17.42
CA GLY A 241 -16.89 -0.46 -17.14
C GLY A 241 -15.79 -1.35 -16.57
N ASP A 242 -14.59 -0.83 -16.59
CA ASP A 242 -13.43 -1.59 -16.12
C ASP A 242 -13.41 -1.62 -14.58
N ARG A 243 -13.49 -2.80 -13.97
CA ARG A 243 -13.36 -3.02 -12.52
C ARG A 243 -12.01 -3.63 -12.21
N ALA A 244 -11.23 -3.04 -11.30
CA ALA A 244 -9.88 -3.50 -10.98
C ALA A 244 -9.84 -4.44 -9.78
N LEU A 245 -9.12 -5.57 -9.89
CA LEU A 245 -8.71 -6.41 -8.78
C LEU A 245 -7.21 -6.22 -8.56
N ILE A 246 -6.82 -5.79 -7.36
CA ILE A 246 -5.45 -5.38 -7.04
C ILE A 246 -4.95 -6.25 -5.88
N GLY A 247 -3.92 -7.08 -6.11
CA GLY A 247 -3.38 -7.98 -5.10
C GLY A 247 -2.33 -7.31 -4.22
N GLU A 248 -2.36 -7.63 -2.93
CA GLU A 248 -1.21 -7.46 -2.05
C GLU A 248 -0.38 -8.73 -2.06
N LEU A 249 0.77 -8.70 -2.71
CA LEU A 249 1.63 -9.85 -2.93
C LEU A 249 3.06 -9.59 -2.43
N TRP A 250 3.44 -10.19 -1.31
CA TRP A 250 4.82 -10.20 -0.80
C TRP A 250 5.56 -11.44 -1.32
N LEU A 251 5.81 -11.49 -2.63
CA LEU A 251 6.49 -12.61 -3.29
C LEU A 251 7.83 -12.16 -3.88
N PRO A 252 8.94 -12.80 -3.52
CA PRO A 252 10.26 -12.46 -4.06
C PRO A 252 10.49 -12.96 -5.48
N ASP A 253 9.76 -13.98 -5.93
CA ASP A 253 9.87 -14.57 -7.25
C ASP A 253 8.96 -13.79 -8.23
N HIS A 254 9.56 -13.14 -9.22
CA HIS A 254 8.85 -12.33 -10.21
C HIS A 254 7.93 -13.16 -11.13
N GLU A 255 8.30 -14.40 -11.46
CA GLU A 255 7.47 -15.28 -12.31
C GLU A 255 6.23 -15.76 -11.53
N ARG A 256 6.44 -16.15 -10.26
CA ARG A 256 5.32 -16.49 -9.36
C ARG A 256 4.41 -15.29 -9.12
N PHE A 257 4.97 -14.11 -8.91
CA PHE A 257 4.19 -12.86 -8.82
C PHE A 257 3.36 -12.61 -10.07
N ALA A 258 3.98 -12.71 -11.27
CA ALA A 258 3.30 -12.49 -12.55
C ALA A 258 2.19 -13.54 -12.81
N ALA A 259 2.28 -14.73 -12.22
CA ALA A 259 1.25 -15.76 -12.34
C ALA A 259 -0.13 -15.31 -11.81
N TYR A 260 -0.16 -14.42 -10.82
CA TYR A 260 -1.40 -13.82 -10.30
C TYR A 260 -2.01 -12.79 -11.25
N LEU A 261 -1.23 -12.28 -12.21
CA LEU A 261 -1.62 -11.22 -13.14
C LEU A 261 -1.99 -11.76 -14.53
N ARG A 262 -2.24 -13.06 -14.66
CA ARG A 262 -2.73 -13.65 -15.92
C ARG A 262 -4.03 -12.97 -16.35
N PRO A 263 -4.35 -12.93 -17.65
CA PRO A 263 -5.51 -12.19 -18.17
C PRO A 263 -6.86 -12.56 -17.55
N ASP A 264 -6.97 -13.73 -16.94
CA ASP A 264 -8.17 -14.24 -16.28
C ASP A 264 -8.10 -14.21 -14.72
N GLU A 265 -7.07 -13.53 -14.17
CA GLU A 265 -6.84 -13.42 -12.72
C GLU A 265 -6.84 -11.95 -12.28
N LEU A 266 -5.93 -11.53 -11.38
CA LEU A 266 -5.87 -10.14 -10.92
C LEU A 266 -5.43 -9.20 -12.04
N HIS A 267 -5.84 -7.94 -11.96
CA HIS A 267 -5.49 -6.94 -12.97
C HIS A 267 -4.10 -6.33 -12.73
N THR A 268 -3.73 -6.19 -11.46
CA THR A 268 -2.46 -5.60 -11.02
C THR A 268 -2.18 -6.00 -9.56
N ALA A 269 -0.96 -5.76 -9.10
CA ALA A 269 -0.56 -5.98 -7.72
C ALA A 269 0.57 -5.03 -7.32
N PHE A 270 0.74 -4.79 -6.01
CA PHE A 270 1.80 -3.91 -5.50
C PHE A 270 3.19 -4.53 -5.70
N ASN A 271 4.11 -3.78 -6.28
CA ASN A 271 5.50 -4.20 -6.41
C ASN A 271 6.28 -3.83 -5.14
N PHE A 272 6.23 -4.69 -4.15
CA PHE A 272 6.98 -4.50 -2.90
C PHE A 272 8.47 -4.76 -3.04
N GLN A 273 8.92 -5.41 -4.11
CA GLN A 273 10.33 -5.54 -4.39
C GLN A 273 10.95 -4.17 -4.73
N PHE A 274 10.24 -3.35 -5.51
CA PHE A 274 10.66 -1.97 -5.77
C PHE A 274 10.68 -1.13 -4.49
N LEU A 275 9.64 -1.23 -3.66
CA LEU A 275 9.55 -0.55 -2.36
C LEU A 275 10.72 -0.94 -1.44
N SER A 276 11.09 -2.23 -1.43
CA SER A 276 12.14 -2.78 -0.55
C SER A 276 13.55 -2.61 -1.10
N SER A 277 13.70 -2.19 -2.37
CA SER A 277 15.00 -2.01 -3.01
C SER A 277 15.82 -0.91 -2.31
N ALA A 278 17.13 -1.14 -2.23
CA ALA A 278 18.07 -0.10 -1.82
C ALA A 278 18.00 1.10 -2.78
N TRP A 279 18.31 2.29 -2.28
CA TRP A 279 18.54 3.48 -3.11
C TRP A 279 19.90 3.34 -3.81
N ASP A 280 19.96 2.41 -4.76
CA ASP A 280 21.11 2.02 -5.53
C ASP A 280 20.71 1.77 -6.99
N ALA A 281 21.53 2.26 -7.94
CA ALA A 281 21.18 2.21 -9.36
C ALA A 281 21.06 0.78 -9.89
N ALA A 282 21.97 -0.11 -9.51
CA ALA A 282 21.97 -1.48 -9.97
C ALA A 282 20.78 -2.27 -9.38
N ALA A 283 20.49 -2.06 -8.10
CA ALA A 283 19.34 -2.68 -7.42
C ALA A 283 18.01 -2.25 -8.05
N LEU A 284 17.80 -0.93 -8.22
CA LEU A 284 16.59 -0.38 -8.81
C LEU A 284 16.42 -0.82 -10.27
N ARG A 285 17.50 -0.80 -11.08
CA ARG A 285 17.46 -1.26 -12.46
C ARG A 285 17.11 -2.74 -12.54
N SER A 286 17.78 -3.58 -11.75
CA SER A 286 17.50 -5.02 -11.70
C SER A 286 16.04 -5.32 -11.35
N CYS A 287 15.49 -4.61 -10.36
CA CYS A 287 14.08 -4.75 -9.99
C CYS A 287 13.13 -4.35 -11.12
N VAL A 288 13.39 -3.20 -11.79
CA VAL A 288 12.57 -2.73 -12.91
C VAL A 288 12.61 -3.72 -14.07
N ASP A 289 13.82 -4.17 -14.47
CA ASP A 289 14.00 -5.10 -15.59
C ASP A 289 13.32 -6.44 -15.32
N ALA A 290 13.52 -7.01 -14.12
CA ALA A 290 12.91 -8.29 -13.74
C ALA A 290 11.38 -8.18 -13.70
N THR A 291 10.84 -7.10 -13.15
CA THR A 291 9.39 -6.84 -13.13
C THR A 291 8.82 -6.78 -14.53
N LEU A 292 9.38 -5.94 -15.41
CA LEU A 292 8.85 -5.77 -16.77
C LEU A 292 8.99 -7.05 -17.60
N ALA A 293 10.10 -7.79 -17.44
CA ALA A 293 10.32 -9.05 -18.11
C ALA A 293 9.30 -10.13 -17.68
N ALA A 294 9.01 -10.23 -16.40
CA ALA A 294 8.04 -11.21 -15.88
C ALA A 294 6.58 -10.85 -16.23
N HIS A 295 6.25 -9.57 -16.33
CA HIS A 295 4.89 -9.11 -16.65
C HIS A 295 4.57 -9.18 -18.15
N ALA A 296 5.56 -9.04 -19.03
CA ALA A 296 5.36 -9.05 -20.48
C ALA A 296 4.66 -10.30 -21.02
N PRO A 297 4.99 -11.55 -20.59
CA PRO A 297 4.33 -12.75 -21.08
C PRO A 297 2.84 -12.86 -20.71
N VAL A 298 2.41 -12.16 -19.66
CA VAL A 298 1.01 -12.16 -19.18
C VAL A 298 0.25 -10.87 -19.54
N ASP A 299 0.88 -9.97 -20.31
CA ASP A 299 0.33 -8.66 -20.73
C ASP A 299 -0.12 -7.78 -19.55
N ALA A 300 0.58 -7.89 -18.41
CA ALA A 300 0.26 -7.15 -17.21
C ALA A 300 1.05 -5.83 -17.12
N ASN A 301 0.41 -4.81 -16.53
CA ASN A 301 1.06 -3.55 -16.23
C ASN A 301 1.75 -3.62 -14.86
N ALA A 302 2.95 -3.07 -14.76
CA ALA A 302 3.63 -2.91 -13.48
C ALA A 302 2.94 -1.86 -12.60
N THR A 303 3.20 -1.91 -11.30
CA THR A 303 2.87 -0.84 -10.34
C THR A 303 4.11 -0.50 -9.52
N TRP A 304 4.22 0.74 -9.11
CA TRP A 304 5.38 1.24 -8.37
C TRP A 304 4.92 1.88 -7.07
N VAL A 305 5.51 1.46 -5.97
CA VAL A 305 5.13 1.84 -4.61
C VAL A 305 6.37 2.23 -3.84
N LEU A 306 6.34 3.34 -3.11
CA LEU A 306 7.43 3.78 -2.24
C LEU A 306 7.10 3.62 -0.75
N SER A 307 5.82 3.78 -0.39
CA SER A 307 5.31 3.68 0.98
C SER A 307 3.89 3.15 1.01
N ASN A 308 3.47 2.61 2.16
CA ASN A 308 2.09 2.31 2.50
C ASN A 308 1.92 2.38 4.03
N HIS A 309 0.76 1.97 4.55
CA HIS A 309 0.43 1.97 5.98
C HIS A 309 1.11 0.86 6.81
N ASP A 310 1.94 0.01 6.17
CA ASP A 310 2.62 -1.12 6.81
C ASP A 310 4.15 -0.98 6.84
N VAL A 311 4.69 0.05 6.17
CA VAL A 311 6.14 0.22 6.05
C VAL A 311 6.59 1.59 6.53
N THR A 312 7.80 1.65 7.08
CA THR A 312 8.45 2.92 7.45
C THR A 312 8.46 3.87 6.26
N ARG A 313 8.03 5.11 6.45
CA ARG A 313 7.96 6.14 5.40
C ARG A 313 9.30 6.30 4.69
N HIS A 314 9.28 6.35 3.37
CA HIS A 314 10.51 6.32 2.57
C HIS A 314 11.40 7.55 2.79
N VAL A 315 10.88 8.71 3.20
CA VAL A 315 11.72 9.86 3.61
C VAL A 315 12.67 9.45 4.73
N THR A 316 12.17 8.74 5.75
CA THR A 316 12.99 8.24 6.85
C THR A 316 13.93 7.14 6.40
N ARG A 317 13.42 6.14 5.65
CA ARG A 317 14.26 5.03 5.13
C ARG A 317 15.43 5.54 4.29
N TYR A 318 15.17 6.44 3.36
CA TYR A 318 16.18 6.98 2.44
C TYR A 318 17.16 7.95 3.11
N GLY A 319 16.89 8.39 4.32
CA GLY A 319 17.82 9.15 5.16
C GLY A 319 18.79 8.29 5.97
N ARG A 320 18.74 6.96 5.84
CA ARG A 320 19.57 5.99 6.57
C ARG A 320 20.66 5.40 5.68
N ASP A 321 21.65 4.79 6.31
CA ASP A 321 22.72 4.06 5.59
C ASP A 321 22.14 2.84 4.86
N ASP A 322 21.28 2.06 5.52
CA ASP A 322 20.48 1.02 4.89
C ASP A 322 19.12 1.57 4.51
N THR A 323 18.88 1.68 3.22
CA THR A 323 17.66 2.23 2.63
C THR A 323 16.63 1.16 2.24
N THR A 324 16.92 -0.11 2.50
CA THR A 324 16.04 -1.24 2.23
C THR A 324 14.88 -1.30 3.22
N PHE A 325 13.93 -2.16 2.97
CA PHE A 325 12.86 -2.48 3.91
C PHE A 325 12.72 -3.99 4.09
N ALA A 326 12.62 -4.43 5.34
CA ALA A 326 12.19 -5.76 5.72
C ALA A 326 11.36 -5.69 7.01
N PHE A 327 10.30 -6.50 7.12
CA PHE A 327 9.44 -6.50 8.31
C PHE A 327 10.20 -6.87 9.59
N GLY A 328 11.17 -7.76 9.52
CA GLY A 328 12.01 -8.15 10.66
C GLY A 328 13.18 -7.21 10.96
N GLY A 329 13.37 -6.14 10.15
CA GLY A 329 14.51 -5.23 10.27
C GLY A 329 14.12 -3.78 10.00
N LYS A 330 13.10 -3.26 10.70
CA LYS A 330 12.57 -1.88 10.50
C LYS A 330 13.56 -0.76 10.83
N LEU A 331 14.75 -1.07 11.39
CA LEU A 331 15.79 -0.10 11.76
C LEU A 331 15.27 1.03 12.65
N PHE A 332 14.30 0.74 13.53
CA PHE A 332 13.71 1.73 14.43
C PHE A 332 14.80 2.42 15.28
N GLY A 333 14.75 3.75 15.34
CA GLY A 333 15.71 4.57 16.07
C GLY A 333 17.10 4.64 15.46
N ALA A 334 17.32 4.08 14.24
CA ALA A 334 18.59 4.22 13.55
C ALA A 334 18.86 5.70 13.18
N PRO A 335 20.13 6.14 13.18
CA PRO A 335 20.49 7.48 12.74
C PRO A 335 19.89 7.81 11.37
N THR A 336 19.21 8.94 11.26
CA THR A 336 18.50 9.35 10.05
C THR A 336 18.82 10.80 9.69
N ASP A 337 19.38 11.02 8.50
CA ASP A 337 19.52 12.35 7.89
C ASP A 337 18.26 12.67 7.09
N LEU A 338 17.32 13.41 7.69
CA LEU A 338 16.06 13.77 7.04
C LEU A 338 16.24 14.68 5.83
N ALA A 339 17.31 15.50 5.76
CA ALA A 339 17.57 16.35 4.60
C ALA A 339 17.99 15.48 3.40
N LEU A 340 18.87 14.51 3.62
CA LEU A 340 19.22 13.51 2.63
C LEU A 340 18.00 12.66 2.23
N GLY A 341 17.23 12.19 3.22
CA GLY A 341 16.03 11.40 3.00
C GLY A 341 14.98 12.13 2.16
N THR A 342 14.73 13.40 2.43
CA THR A 342 13.81 14.25 1.64
C THR A 342 14.33 14.41 0.20
N ARG A 343 15.61 14.65 0.00
CA ARG A 343 16.20 14.77 -1.35
C ARG A 343 16.02 13.47 -2.15
N ARG A 344 16.34 12.32 -1.55
CA ARG A 344 16.17 11.00 -2.19
C ARG A 344 14.69 10.66 -2.41
N ALA A 345 13.79 11.02 -1.50
CA ALA A 345 12.37 10.82 -1.65
C ALA A 345 11.79 11.60 -2.85
N ARG A 346 12.20 12.86 -3.03
CA ARG A 346 11.85 13.68 -4.21
C ARG A 346 12.31 13.00 -5.50
N ALA A 347 13.54 12.51 -5.52
CA ALA A 347 14.12 11.81 -6.66
C ALA A 347 13.38 10.48 -6.95
N ALA A 348 13.09 9.69 -5.92
CA ALA A 348 12.38 8.42 -6.02
C ALA A 348 10.95 8.60 -6.54
N ALA A 349 10.25 9.65 -6.11
CA ALA A 349 8.91 9.98 -6.60
C ALA A 349 8.93 10.24 -8.12
N LEU A 350 9.85 11.07 -8.61
CA LEU A 350 9.98 11.33 -10.05
C LEU A 350 10.40 10.07 -10.82
N LEU A 351 11.31 9.27 -10.28
CA LEU A 351 11.72 8.00 -10.90
C LEU A 351 10.51 7.06 -11.04
N ALA A 352 9.79 6.79 -9.94
CA ALA A 352 8.62 5.91 -9.94
C ALA A 352 7.52 6.40 -10.91
N MET A 353 7.25 7.71 -10.93
CA MET A 353 6.25 8.31 -11.81
C MET A 353 6.67 8.32 -13.29
N ALA A 354 7.95 8.20 -13.61
CA ALA A 354 8.45 8.08 -14.98
C ALA A 354 8.40 6.64 -15.52
N LEU A 355 8.39 5.64 -14.65
CA LEU A 355 8.33 4.23 -15.04
C LEU A 355 6.98 3.87 -15.66
N PRO A 356 6.94 2.82 -16.54
CA PRO A 356 5.69 2.37 -17.16
C PRO A 356 4.81 1.63 -16.15
N GLY A 357 3.51 1.90 -16.17
CA GLY A 357 2.54 1.26 -15.29
C GLY A 357 1.86 2.22 -14.32
N GLY A 358 1.22 1.72 -13.29
CA GLY A 358 0.56 2.50 -12.23
C GLY A 358 1.53 2.96 -11.13
N VAL A 359 1.15 4.00 -10.39
CA VAL A 359 1.89 4.43 -9.19
C VAL A 359 0.92 4.56 -8.02
N TYR A 360 1.42 4.24 -6.82
CA TYR A 360 0.67 4.46 -5.57
C TYR A 360 1.37 5.52 -4.75
N VAL A 361 0.57 6.39 -4.16
CA VAL A 361 1.01 7.48 -3.27
C VAL A 361 0.33 7.28 -1.92
N TYR A 362 1.09 7.01 -0.89
CA TYR A 362 0.54 6.89 0.46
C TYR A 362 0.30 8.27 1.06
N GLN A 363 -0.81 8.45 1.80
CA GLN A 363 -1.14 9.73 2.45
C GLN A 363 0.04 10.32 3.22
N GLY A 364 0.34 11.60 2.97
CA GLY A 364 1.47 12.32 3.54
C GLY A 364 2.81 12.11 2.82
N GLU A 365 2.86 11.23 1.82
CA GLU A 365 4.01 11.07 0.95
C GLU A 365 4.23 12.34 0.11
N GLU A 366 3.14 12.91 -0.38
CA GLU A 366 3.13 14.17 -1.13
C GLU A 366 3.51 15.40 -0.27
N LEU A 367 3.54 15.24 1.05
CA LEU A 367 4.00 16.26 2.00
C LEU A 367 5.42 15.96 2.52
N GLY A 368 6.05 14.90 2.06
CA GLY A 368 7.39 14.50 2.53
C GLY A 368 7.43 14.15 4.02
N LEU A 369 6.34 13.64 4.59
CA LEU A 369 6.28 13.30 6.01
C LEU A 369 7.29 12.22 6.38
N PRO A 370 8.12 12.46 7.42
CA PRO A 370 8.96 11.41 7.99
C PRO A 370 8.15 10.47 8.88
N GLU A 371 8.75 9.32 9.21
CA GLU A 371 8.23 8.40 10.23
C GLU A 371 8.21 9.03 11.61
N VAL A 372 7.18 8.72 12.40
CA VAL A 372 7.12 9.12 13.81
C VAL A 372 7.57 7.94 14.67
N GLU A 373 8.80 8.00 15.16
CA GLU A 373 9.40 6.86 15.85
C GLU A 373 9.31 6.95 17.37
N THR A 374 9.71 8.07 17.95
CA THR A 374 9.90 8.21 19.40
C THR A 374 8.81 9.00 20.11
N GLU A 375 8.03 9.77 19.37
CA GLU A 375 7.03 10.69 19.94
C GLU A 375 5.71 10.01 20.31
N ILE A 376 5.49 8.75 19.89
CA ILE A 376 4.27 8.01 20.23
C ILE A 376 4.45 7.36 21.60
N PRO A 377 3.69 7.79 22.64
CA PRO A 377 3.70 7.15 23.94
C PRO A 377 3.28 5.68 23.86
N ASN A 378 3.93 4.83 24.62
CA ASN A 378 3.69 3.38 24.58
C ASN A 378 2.22 2.98 24.80
N HIS A 379 1.47 3.72 25.64
CA HIS A 379 0.07 3.43 25.92
C HIS A 379 -0.89 3.77 24.78
N LEU A 380 -0.44 4.55 23.79
CA LEU A 380 -1.20 4.88 22.58
C LEU A 380 -0.90 3.93 21.42
N ARG A 381 0.16 3.10 21.52
CA ARG A 381 0.50 2.15 20.47
C ARG A 381 -0.54 1.05 20.37
N GLN A 382 -1.05 0.83 19.17
CA GLN A 382 -2.14 -0.12 18.88
C GLN A 382 -1.72 -1.29 18.02
N ASP A 383 -0.58 -1.22 17.35
CA ASP A 383 -0.12 -2.24 16.41
C ASP A 383 0.09 -3.61 17.09
N PRO A 384 -0.41 -4.73 16.50
CA PRO A 384 -0.20 -6.08 17.04
C PRO A 384 1.29 -6.48 17.11
N PHE A 385 2.16 -6.01 16.22
CA PHE A 385 3.60 -6.26 16.33
C PHE A 385 4.15 -5.76 17.68
N TYR A 386 3.74 -4.58 18.11
CA TYR A 386 4.17 -4.02 19.40
C TYR A 386 3.76 -4.91 20.57
N ARG A 387 2.50 -5.36 20.59
CA ARG A 387 1.99 -6.22 21.67
C ARG A 387 2.63 -7.61 21.65
N ARG A 388 2.72 -8.23 20.47
CA ARG A 388 3.18 -9.62 20.31
C ARG A 388 4.70 -9.78 20.41
N SER A 389 5.48 -8.75 20.15
CA SER A 389 6.93 -8.73 20.40
C SER A 389 7.31 -8.55 21.87
N GLY A 390 6.34 -8.49 22.79
CA GLY A 390 6.60 -8.13 24.20
C GLY A 390 7.03 -6.68 24.35
N TYR A 391 6.47 -5.79 23.52
CA TYR A 391 6.68 -4.34 23.54
C TYR A 391 8.07 -3.89 23.09
N THR A 392 8.73 -4.68 22.24
CA THR A 392 10.07 -4.39 21.71
C THR A 392 10.08 -3.91 20.26
N ASP A 393 9.17 -4.41 19.41
CA ASP A 393 8.97 -3.90 18.04
C ASP A 393 7.92 -2.77 18.09
N PRO A 394 8.25 -1.54 17.70
CA PRO A 394 7.31 -0.40 17.74
C PRO A 394 6.11 -0.57 16.82
N GLY A 395 6.10 -1.55 15.93
CA GLY A 395 5.04 -1.79 14.98
C GLY A 395 5.00 -0.78 13.83
N ARG A 396 3.78 -0.49 13.36
CA ARG A 396 3.51 0.35 12.18
C ARG A 396 2.85 1.69 12.54
N ASP A 397 2.61 1.96 13.82
CA ASP A 397 1.90 3.18 14.26
C ASP A 397 2.59 4.47 13.79
N GLY A 398 3.92 4.45 13.64
CA GLY A 398 4.71 5.60 13.22
C GLY A 398 4.38 6.12 11.81
N CYS A 399 4.06 5.23 10.86
CA CYS A 399 3.61 5.63 9.53
C CYS A 399 2.10 5.95 9.47
N ARG A 400 1.36 5.65 10.55
CA ARG A 400 -0.11 5.79 10.63
C ARG A 400 -0.57 7.05 11.37
N VAL A 401 0.35 7.90 11.83
CA VAL A 401 0.03 9.18 12.50
C VAL A 401 -0.84 10.05 11.57
N PRO A 402 -1.89 10.71 12.12
CA PRO A 402 -2.79 11.58 11.37
C PRO A 402 -2.06 12.63 10.52
N ILE A 403 -2.52 12.81 9.28
CA ILE A 403 -1.93 13.75 8.32
C ILE A 403 -2.17 15.22 8.73
N PRO A 404 -1.17 16.12 8.62
CA PRO A 404 -1.32 17.53 8.95
C PRO A 404 -1.88 18.33 7.75
N TRP A 405 -3.02 18.99 7.93
CA TRP A 405 -3.67 19.77 6.89
C TRP A 405 -3.32 21.26 6.94
N ALA A 406 -3.38 21.88 8.12
CA ALA A 406 -3.21 23.32 8.29
C ALA A 406 -2.91 23.70 9.74
N GLY A 407 -2.42 24.90 9.96
CA GLY A 407 -2.14 25.44 11.30
C GLY A 407 -0.67 25.26 11.70
N THR A 408 -0.34 25.79 12.87
CA THR A 408 1.05 25.85 13.38
C THR A 408 1.27 24.97 14.61
N ALA A 409 0.23 24.26 15.04
CA ALA A 409 0.26 23.35 16.18
C ALA A 409 -0.72 22.18 15.96
N PRO A 410 -0.47 20.99 16.56
CA PRO A 410 -1.43 19.89 16.57
C PRO A 410 -2.82 20.33 17.04
N PRO A 411 -3.90 19.79 16.49
CA PRO A 411 -3.97 18.67 15.54
C PRO A 411 -3.79 19.06 14.06
N PHE A 412 -3.17 20.19 13.76
CA PHE A 412 -2.88 20.66 12.40
C PHE A 412 -4.06 20.56 11.41
N GLY A 413 -5.29 20.84 11.87
CA GLY A 413 -6.50 20.77 11.06
C GLY A 413 -6.89 19.35 10.63
N PHE A 414 -6.35 18.31 11.28
CA PHE A 414 -6.85 16.93 11.17
C PHE A 414 -8.27 16.84 11.72
N SER A 415 -8.50 17.34 12.95
CA SER A 415 -9.80 17.49 13.58
C SER A 415 -10.32 18.93 13.46
N PRO A 416 -11.65 19.16 13.56
CA PRO A 416 -12.22 20.51 13.61
C PRO A 416 -11.74 21.27 14.87
N PRO A 417 -11.82 22.62 14.87
CA PRO A 417 -11.30 23.44 15.99
C PRO A 417 -12.00 23.19 17.33
N ASP A 418 -13.20 22.67 17.31
CA ASP A 418 -14.07 22.36 18.47
C ASP A 418 -14.13 20.84 18.75
N ALA A 419 -13.15 20.08 18.28
CA ALA A 419 -13.06 18.64 18.51
C ALA A 419 -13.11 18.30 20.02
N ALA A 420 -13.86 17.23 20.33
CA ALA A 420 -14.04 16.77 21.71
C ALA A 420 -12.89 15.89 22.22
N ALA A 421 -12.06 15.36 21.31
CA ALA A 421 -10.96 14.48 21.62
C ALA A 421 -9.69 14.87 20.85
N ASP A 422 -8.53 14.48 21.42
CA ASP A 422 -7.26 14.54 20.70
C ASP A 422 -7.19 13.46 19.62
N PRO A 423 -6.38 13.64 18.55
CA PRO A 423 -6.12 12.58 17.58
C PRO A 423 -5.64 11.29 18.24
N TRP A 424 -6.09 10.14 17.74
CA TRP A 424 -5.79 8.81 18.28
C TRP A 424 -4.27 8.48 18.35
N LEU A 425 -3.46 9.14 17.52
CA LEU A 425 -2.00 9.20 17.63
C LEU A 425 -1.54 10.65 17.59
N PRO A 426 -0.54 11.04 18.40
CA PRO A 426 -0.06 12.40 18.47
C PRO A 426 0.75 12.77 17.23
N GLN A 427 0.52 13.96 16.70
CA GLN A 427 1.34 14.54 15.62
C GLN A 427 2.53 15.29 16.24
N PRO A 428 3.77 15.11 15.74
CA PRO A 428 4.92 15.86 16.22
C PRO A 428 4.76 17.37 15.96
N PRO A 429 5.09 18.25 16.92
CA PRO A 429 5.05 19.71 16.70
C PRO A 429 5.90 20.18 15.51
N SER A 430 6.97 19.44 15.17
CA SER A 430 7.82 19.68 14.01
C SER A 430 7.08 19.58 12.68
N TRP A 431 5.91 18.94 12.63
CA TRP A 431 5.10 18.81 11.42
C TRP A 431 4.40 20.10 10.99
N ALA A 432 4.54 21.21 11.72
CA ALA A 432 4.02 22.51 11.30
C ALA A 432 4.50 22.93 9.89
N ALA A 433 5.74 22.57 9.53
CA ALA A 433 6.31 22.86 8.21
C ALA A 433 5.79 21.94 7.09
N TYR A 434 5.23 20.81 7.44
CA TYR A 434 4.74 19.77 6.49
C TYR A 434 3.21 19.81 6.32
N THR A 435 2.53 20.82 6.86
CA THR A 435 1.08 20.91 6.63
C THR A 435 0.79 21.17 5.15
N ALA A 436 -0.29 20.57 4.63
CA ALA A 436 -0.70 20.81 3.25
C ALA A 436 -0.87 22.32 2.94
N ALA A 437 -1.32 23.10 3.93
CA ALA A 437 -1.47 24.55 3.78
C ALA A 437 -0.13 25.31 3.78
N ALA A 438 0.89 24.85 4.51
CA ALA A 438 2.21 25.47 4.51
C ALA A 438 2.95 25.21 3.18
N GLU A 439 2.74 24.05 2.58
CA GLU A 439 3.35 23.67 1.31
C GLU A 439 2.59 24.18 0.08
N ASP A 440 1.32 24.57 0.24
CA ASP A 440 0.50 25.03 -0.88
C ASP A 440 1.00 26.38 -1.40
N GLY A 441 1.42 26.39 -2.67
CA GLY A 441 1.98 27.58 -3.33
C GLY A 441 3.49 27.78 -3.13
N ASP A 442 4.16 26.98 -2.31
CA ASP A 442 5.63 26.95 -2.25
C ASP A 442 6.17 26.13 -3.43
N PRO A 443 6.92 26.76 -4.37
CA PRO A 443 7.44 26.07 -5.55
C PRO A 443 8.49 25.00 -5.22
N GLU A 444 9.12 25.06 -4.05
CA GLU A 444 10.15 24.11 -3.62
C GLU A 444 9.57 22.96 -2.77
N SER A 445 8.29 23.03 -2.39
CA SER A 445 7.63 22.02 -1.55
C SER A 445 7.53 20.65 -2.22
N MET A 446 7.38 19.60 -1.41
CA MET A 446 7.11 18.26 -1.89
C MET A 446 5.75 18.21 -2.58
N LEU A 447 4.73 18.88 -2.02
CA LEU A 447 3.38 18.95 -2.57
C LEU A 447 3.36 19.53 -3.98
N THR A 448 4.12 20.62 -4.21
CA THR A 448 4.21 21.22 -5.54
C THR A 448 4.91 20.29 -6.54
N LEU A 449 5.95 19.57 -6.11
CA LEU A 449 6.60 18.56 -6.95
C LEU A 449 5.62 17.45 -7.36
N TYR A 450 4.89 16.86 -6.40
CA TYR A 450 3.92 15.80 -6.69
C TYR A 450 2.80 16.28 -7.61
N ARG A 451 2.19 17.44 -7.35
CA ARG A 451 1.15 18.03 -8.22
C ARG A 451 1.65 18.24 -9.64
N THR A 452 2.87 18.75 -9.77
CA THR A 452 3.46 19.01 -11.08
C THR A 452 3.75 17.72 -11.83
N ALA A 453 4.37 16.75 -11.15
CA ALA A 453 4.69 15.45 -11.73
C ALA A 453 3.43 14.68 -12.15
N LEU A 454 2.40 14.62 -11.30
CA LEU A 454 1.13 13.94 -11.60
C LEU A 454 0.38 14.61 -12.76
N ARG A 455 0.38 15.96 -12.83
CA ARG A 455 -0.20 16.70 -13.95
C ARG A 455 0.52 16.38 -15.26
N ILE A 456 1.86 16.38 -15.26
CA ILE A 456 2.66 16.02 -16.44
C ILE A 456 2.39 14.58 -16.82
N ARG A 457 2.42 13.64 -15.85
CA ARG A 457 2.17 12.23 -16.07
C ARG A 457 0.81 11.97 -16.73
N ARG A 458 -0.23 12.69 -16.33
CA ARG A 458 -1.57 12.58 -16.93
C ARG A 458 -1.64 13.11 -18.34
N SER A 459 -0.87 14.14 -18.68
CA SER A 459 -0.95 14.84 -19.96
C SER A 459 0.09 14.40 -20.99
N HIS A 460 1.24 13.87 -20.56
CA HIS A 460 2.32 13.52 -21.47
C HIS A 460 2.10 12.13 -22.09
N PRO A 461 2.06 12.01 -23.42
CA PRO A 461 1.69 10.77 -24.11
C PRO A 461 2.66 9.60 -23.87
N ALA A 462 3.91 9.87 -23.48
CA ALA A 462 4.90 8.85 -23.15
C ALA A 462 4.72 8.27 -21.75
N LEU A 463 3.97 8.92 -20.84
CA LEU A 463 3.85 8.51 -19.44
C LEU A 463 2.60 7.63 -19.21
N GLY A 464 2.51 7.00 -18.05
CA GLY A 464 1.51 5.96 -17.78
C GLY A 464 1.94 4.59 -18.30
N ALA A 465 1.03 3.85 -18.92
CA ALA A 465 1.33 2.53 -19.50
C ALA A 465 2.28 2.62 -20.70
N GLY A 466 2.98 1.54 -21.00
CA GLY A 466 3.93 1.44 -22.13
C GLY A 466 5.22 0.75 -21.71
N GLY A 467 6.29 0.94 -22.48
CA GLY A 467 7.62 0.39 -22.21
C GLY A 467 8.66 1.45 -21.91
N ILE A 468 9.86 1.01 -21.57
CA ILE A 468 11.06 1.84 -21.47
C ILE A 468 12.14 1.31 -22.39
N ARG A 469 13.08 2.19 -22.72
CA ARG A 469 14.34 1.82 -23.36
C ARG A 469 15.47 2.45 -22.57
N TRP A 470 16.27 1.61 -21.91
CA TRP A 470 17.46 2.08 -21.22
C TRP A 470 18.43 2.76 -22.20
N ARG A 471 18.96 3.88 -21.79
CA ARG A 471 20.08 4.51 -22.49
C ARG A 471 21.36 3.74 -22.18
N PRO A 472 22.29 3.57 -23.17
CA PRO A 472 23.57 2.94 -22.90
C PRO A 472 24.31 3.73 -21.82
N GLU A 473 24.94 2.99 -20.91
CA GLU A 473 25.80 3.55 -19.88
C GLU A 473 26.89 4.39 -20.57
N ARG A 474 27.24 5.53 -19.96
CA ARG A 474 28.32 6.38 -20.49
C ARG A 474 29.69 5.77 -20.21
N ALA A 475 29.92 4.55 -20.70
CA ALA A 475 31.09 3.71 -20.45
C ALA A 475 32.46 4.35 -20.80
N GLU A 476 32.49 5.42 -21.61
CA GLU A 476 33.74 5.99 -22.09
C GLU A 476 34.38 7.04 -21.16
N ARG A 477 33.77 7.42 -20.04
CA ARG A 477 34.30 8.46 -19.13
C ARG A 477 34.29 8.12 -17.63
N ALA A 478 33.82 6.98 -17.23
CA ALA A 478 33.69 6.65 -15.81
C ALA A 478 34.84 5.76 -15.33
N PRO A 479 35.56 6.13 -14.24
CA PRO A 479 36.42 5.18 -13.53
C PRO A 479 35.56 3.99 -13.07
N ALA A 480 36.13 2.78 -13.03
CA ALA A 480 35.47 1.59 -12.50
C ALA A 480 34.87 1.89 -11.11
N GLY A 481 33.55 1.70 -10.96
CA GLY A 481 32.81 1.99 -9.72
C GLY A 481 31.96 3.27 -9.75
N SER A 482 31.79 3.94 -10.91
CA SER A 482 30.98 5.17 -11.05
C SER A 482 29.61 4.97 -11.73
N ASP A 483 29.17 3.72 -11.91
CA ASP A 483 27.97 3.35 -12.69
C ASP A 483 26.68 3.47 -11.86
N ALA A 484 26.44 4.66 -11.30
CA ALA A 484 25.28 4.95 -10.46
C ALA A 484 24.31 5.94 -11.14
N GLU A 485 24.18 5.87 -12.48
CA GLU A 485 23.21 6.62 -13.28
C GLU A 485 22.13 5.67 -13.80
N LEU A 486 20.85 6.04 -13.63
CA LEU A 486 19.74 5.40 -14.31
C LEU A 486 19.20 6.38 -15.36
N ALA A 487 19.25 5.99 -16.63
CA ALA A 487 18.70 6.81 -17.71
C ALA A 487 17.91 5.95 -18.70
N PHE A 488 16.69 6.38 -19.00
CA PHE A 488 15.83 5.69 -19.95
C PHE A 488 14.96 6.65 -20.76
N ASP A 489 14.62 6.22 -21.96
CA ASP A 489 13.67 6.87 -22.83
C ASP A 489 12.29 6.25 -22.75
N ARG A 490 11.27 7.08 -22.96
CA ARG A 490 9.89 6.70 -23.20
C ARG A 490 9.37 7.43 -24.44
N ASP A 491 8.86 6.68 -25.39
CA ASP A 491 8.29 7.27 -26.60
C ASP A 491 6.84 7.75 -26.38
N PRO A 492 6.46 8.91 -26.93
CA PRO A 492 7.29 9.82 -27.73
C PRO A 492 8.00 10.89 -26.89
N GLY A 493 9.29 11.13 -27.19
CA GLY A 493 9.98 12.38 -26.82
C GLY A 493 10.17 12.67 -25.33
N PHE A 494 10.33 11.62 -24.49
CA PHE A 494 10.55 11.75 -23.06
C PHE A 494 11.77 10.95 -22.62
N ALA A 495 12.57 11.53 -21.72
CA ALA A 495 13.62 10.80 -21.01
C ALA A 495 13.60 11.10 -19.50
N CYS A 496 13.94 10.10 -18.70
CA CYS A 496 14.19 10.21 -17.28
C CYS A 496 15.66 9.91 -17.01
N VAL A 497 16.31 10.77 -16.21
CA VAL A 497 17.70 10.57 -15.77
C VAL A 497 17.75 10.73 -14.26
N ALA A 498 18.28 9.70 -13.57
CA ALA A 498 18.50 9.68 -12.13
C ALA A 498 20.00 9.60 -11.85
N ASN A 499 20.50 10.49 -11.01
CA ASN A 499 21.88 10.51 -10.54
C ASN A 499 21.97 9.94 -9.13
N LEU A 500 22.37 8.70 -9.02
CA LEU A 500 22.65 8.00 -7.74
C LEU A 500 24.15 7.92 -7.45
N SER A 501 24.99 8.63 -8.23
CA SER A 501 26.44 8.70 -8.06
C SER A 501 26.86 9.63 -6.92
N THR A 502 28.15 9.79 -6.71
CA THR A 502 28.71 10.65 -5.65
C THR A 502 29.08 12.06 -6.12
N ARG A 503 28.73 12.44 -7.37
CA ARG A 503 29.05 13.74 -7.96
C ARG A 503 27.95 14.19 -8.94
N PRO A 504 27.82 15.50 -9.20
CA PRO A 504 26.92 16.00 -10.25
C PRO A 504 27.33 15.47 -11.64
N ILE A 505 26.32 15.13 -12.46
CA ILE A 505 26.51 14.61 -13.82
C ILE A 505 25.95 15.58 -14.87
N ASP A 506 26.54 15.56 -16.07
CA ASP A 506 26.04 16.31 -17.21
C ASP A 506 24.73 15.68 -17.72
N LEU A 507 23.81 16.51 -18.19
CA LEU A 507 22.59 16.01 -18.84
C LEU A 507 22.89 15.45 -20.24
N PRO A 508 22.15 14.43 -20.68
CA PRO A 508 22.20 14.01 -22.09
C PRO A 508 21.64 15.11 -23.00
N PRO A 509 21.88 15.04 -24.33
CA PRO A 509 21.22 15.93 -25.28
C PRO A 509 19.70 15.92 -25.08
N HIS A 510 19.09 17.10 -24.98
CA HIS A 510 17.68 17.32 -24.75
C HIS A 510 17.22 18.66 -25.35
N GLU A 511 15.91 18.79 -25.56
CA GLU A 511 15.30 20.06 -26.01
C GLU A 511 14.96 20.96 -24.83
N GLU A 512 14.44 20.37 -23.74
CA GLU A 512 13.93 21.09 -22.57
C GLU A 512 14.02 20.23 -21.31
N VAL A 513 14.27 20.87 -20.16
CA VAL A 513 14.07 20.28 -18.83
C VAL A 513 12.60 20.42 -18.45
N ILE A 514 11.86 19.31 -18.45
CA ILE A 514 10.43 19.31 -18.14
C ILE A 514 10.19 19.49 -16.64
N LEU A 515 10.96 18.75 -15.81
CA LEU A 515 10.86 18.77 -14.35
C LEU A 515 12.14 18.20 -13.74
N ALA A 516 12.59 18.77 -12.62
CA ALA A 516 13.68 18.23 -11.82
C ALA A 516 13.26 18.08 -10.36
N SER A 517 13.75 17.04 -9.68
CA SER A 517 13.45 16.79 -8.27
C SER A 517 14.01 17.85 -7.33
N ILE A 518 15.15 18.44 -7.71
CA ILE A 518 15.78 19.61 -7.09
C ILE A 518 16.42 20.45 -8.21
N PRO A 519 16.73 21.74 -7.99
CA PRO A 519 17.37 22.59 -8.99
C PRO A 519 18.70 22.02 -9.52
N LEU A 520 18.97 22.25 -10.80
CA LEU A 520 20.25 21.89 -11.41
C LEU A 520 21.38 22.78 -10.86
N GLU A 521 22.58 22.23 -10.71
CA GLU A 521 23.80 22.94 -10.31
C GLU A 521 24.67 23.19 -11.53
N ASP A 522 24.82 24.43 -11.92
CA ASP A 522 25.57 24.85 -13.14
C ASP A 522 25.16 24.02 -14.39
N GLY A 523 23.84 23.73 -14.53
CA GLY A 523 23.30 22.97 -15.65
C GLY A 523 23.50 21.42 -15.55
N ARG A 524 24.08 20.95 -14.45
CA ARG A 524 24.29 19.52 -14.17
C ARG A 524 23.27 18.98 -13.17
N LEU A 525 22.98 17.68 -13.24
CA LEU A 525 22.10 17.00 -12.30
C LEU A 525 22.85 16.68 -11.00
N PRO A 526 22.43 17.24 -9.86
CA PRO A 526 23.06 16.96 -8.56
C PRO A 526 22.98 15.50 -8.15
N VAL A 527 23.73 15.14 -7.11
CA VAL A 527 23.66 13.82 -6.46
C VAL A 527 22.28 13.59 -5.84
N ASP A 528 21.79 12.36 -5.88
CA ASP A 528 20.46 11.98 -5.38
C ASP A 528 19.32 12.81 -6.00
N ALA A 529 19.39 13.07 -7.30
CA ALA A 529 18.40 13.86 -8.05
C ALA A 529 17.92 13.13 -9.30
N VAL A 530 16.69 13.46 -9.72
CA VAL A 530 16.06 12.97 -10.95
C VAL A 530 15.57 14.14 -11.78
N VAL A 531 15.73 14.01 -13.11
CA VAL A 531 15.24 14.97 -14.08
C VAL A 531 14.45 14.30 -15.19
N TRP A 532 13.38 14.96 -15.62
CA TRP A 532 12.58 14.62 -16.80
C TRP A 532 12.94 15.58 -17.93
N LEU A 533 13.20 15.02 -19.09
CA LEU A 533 13.68 15.75 -20.25
C LEU A 533 12.76 15.52 -21.45
N LYS A 534 12.59 16.55 -22.27
CA LYS A 534 12.04 16.45 -23.62
C LYS A 534 13.18 16.14 -24.59
N THR A 535 13.00 15.09 -25.42
CA THR A 535 14.04 14.59 -26.34
C THR A 535 13.55 14.39 -27.76
#